data_b7d918e757f01d82288057323b59ba1d
#
_entry.id   b7d918e757f01d82288057323b59ba1d
#
_cell.length_a   1.000
_cell.length_b   1.000
_cell.length_c   1.000
_cell.angle_alpha   90.00
_cell.angle_beta   90.00
_cell.angle_gamma   90.00
#
_symmetry.space_group_name_H-M   'P 1'
#
loop_
_entity.id
_entity.type
_entity.pdbx_description
1 polymer ?
#
loop_
_entity_poly.entity_id
_entity_poly.type
_entity_poly.pdbx_seq_one_letter_code
_entity_poly.pdbx_strand_id
1 'polypeptide(L)'
;MELEHVMDTHHTTSTPTREELNAELLEVPEPPEQPESPPPPGFEANVEVALRHIKGRRGGDLVGVILIGSGARKALTHHSDIDLIALVKGEADSHEILRVGDRLADIRYHGYQSVEEDLAYSLRLPSLLRKGRILYDHDGICVKLTEKIHHRFRQGPPPTSINEQIRLKAECYHLLGKSQDLVEKLGTAHYLLTLF
;
A
#
# COMPACT_ATOMS: atom_id res chain seq x y z
N MET A 1 51.43 -48.72 4.66
CA MET A 1 50.00 -48.71 4.28
C MET A 1 49.33 -47.78 5.27
N GLU A 2 49.42 -46.45 4.91
CA GLU A 2 48.94 -45.33 5.74
C GLU A 2 47.45 -45.08 5.43
N LEU A 3 46.64 -45.06 6.48
CA LEU A 3 45.24 -44.67 6.38
C LEU A 3 45.14 -43.15 6.62
N GLU A 4 44.84 -42.42 5.57
CA GLU A 4 44.54 -41.00 5.63
C GLU A 4 43.24 -40.75 6.42
N HIS A 5 43.35 -39.86 7.38
CA HIS A 5 42.29 -39.39 8.26
C HIS A 5 41.53 -38.29 7.52
N VAL A 6 40.32 -38.60 7.00
CA VAL A 6 39.43 -37.62 6.42
C VAL A 6 38.81 -36.84 7.54
N MET A 7 39.20 -35.56 7.68
CA MET A 7 38.54 -34.58 8.56
C MET A 7 37.17 -34.21 7.99
N ASP A 8 36.15 -34.62 8.71
CA ASP A 8 34.76 -34.22 8.46
C ASP A 8 34.55 -32.80 8.98
N THR A 9 34.53 -31.81 8.07
CA THR A 9 34.21 -30.42 8.38
C THR A 9 32.70 -30.28 8.45
N HIS A 10 32.13 -30.47 9.63
CA HIS A 10 30.74 -30.07 9.91
C HIS A 10 30.59 -28.55 9.76
N HIS A 11 30.10 -28.09 8.65
CA HIS A 11 29.53 -26.76 8.51
C HIS A 11 28.24 -26.70 9.33
N THR A 12 28.36 -26.23 10.56
CA THR A 12 27.22 -25.78 11.36
C THR A 12 26.64 -24.52 10.74
N THR A 13 25.66 -24.66 9.84
CA THR A 13 24.81 -23.58 9.42
C THR A 13 23.93 -23.21 10.62
N SER A 14 24.32 -22.19 11.36
CA SER A 14 23.46 -21.63 12.41
C SER A 14 22.20 -21.05 11.76
N THR A 15 21.06 -21.47 12.24
CA THR A 15 19.77 -20.86 11.84
C THR A 15 19.81 -19.39 12.27
N PRO A 16 19.57 -18.43 11.34
CA PRO A 16 19.64 -17.02 11.67
C PRO A 16 18.66 -16.67 12.78
N THR A 17 19.07 -15.82 13.70
CA THR A 17 18.23 -15.36 14.78
C THR A 17 17.10 -14.47 14.23
N ARG A 18 16.03 -14.34 15.01
CA ARG A 18 14.89 -13.48 14.66
C ARG A 18 15.30 -12.02 14.44
N GLU A 19 16.33 -11.53 15.12
CA GLU A 19 16.86 -10.19 14.98
C GLU A 19 17.63 -10.02 13.67
N GLU A 20 18.41 -11.03 13.25
CA GLU A 20 19.09 -11.05 11.96
C GLU A 20 18.11 -11.11 10.79
N LEU A 21 17.06 -11.95 10.87
CA LEU A 21 15.98 -11.99 9.87
C LEU A 21 15.19 -10.67 9.79
N ASN A 22 14.94 -10.01 10.92
CA ASN A 22 14.27 -8.73 10.92
C ASN A 22 15.17 -7.60 10.39
N ALA A 23 16.48 -7.64 10.65
CA ALA A 23 17.43 -6.68 10.09
C ALA A 23 17.51 -6.80 8.57
N GLU A 24 17.57 -8.02 8.04
CA GLU A 24 17.60 -8.28 6.60
C GLU A 24 16.28 -7.88 5.89
N LEU A 25 15.13 -8.06 6.57
CA LEU A 25 13.82 -7.60 6.06
C LEU A 25 13.65 -6.08 6.09
N LEU A 26 14.37 -5.38 6.97
CA LEU A 26 14.34 -3.91 7.06
C LEU A 26 15.25 -3.25 6.02
N GLU A 27 16.20 -3.97 5.44
CA GLU A 27 17.07 -3.53 4.36
C GLU A 27 16.52 -3.79 2.95
N VAL A 28 15.21 -4.09 2.80
CA VAL A 28 14.62 -4.09 1.46
C VAL A 28 14.82 -2.69 0.88
N PRO A 29 15.71 -2.51 -0.11
CA PRO A 29 15.93 -1.20 -0.69
C PRO A 29 14.61 -0.69 -1.21
N GLU A 30 14.26 0.52 -0.84
CA GLU A 30 13.09 1.16 -1.48
C GLU A 30 13.31 1.07 -2.99
N PRO A 31 12.30 0.65 -3.76
CA PRO A 31 12.42 0.62 -5.21
C PRO A 31 12.89 2.02 -5.66
N PRO A 32 13.81 2.09 -6.63
CA PRO A 32 14.37 3.36 -7.09
C PRO A 32 13.19 4.33 -7.34
N GLU A 33 13.30 5.52 -6.76
CA GLU A 33 12.30 6.57 -6.98
C GLU A 33 12.18 6.76 -8.47
N GLN A 34 10.99 6.50 -9.00
CA GLN A 34 10.72 6.78 -10.40
C GLN A 34 10.93 8.28 -10.63
N PRO A 35 11.59 8.69 -11.73
CA PRO A 35 11.83 10.09 -12.00
C PRO A 35 10.49 10.83 -11.95
N GLU A 36 10.44 11.89 -11.14
CA GLU A 36 9.26 12.73 -11.02
C GLU A 36 8.93 13.33 -12.40
N SER A 37 7.83 12.88 -12.96
CA SER A 37 7.31 13.48 -14.19
C SER A 37 6.37 14.63 -13.81
N PRO A 38 6.44 15.77 -14.50
CA PRO A 38 5.48 16.85 -14.27
C PRO A 38 4.06 16.29 -14.50
N PRO A 39 3.08 16.68 -13.67
CA PRO A 39 1.73 16.22 -13.84
C PRO A 39 1.18 16.61 -15.23
N PRO A 40 0.41 15.72 -15.89
CA PRO A 40 -0.22 16.04 -17.16
C PRO A 40 -1.06 17.32 -17.05
N PRO A 41 -1.15 18.12 -18.10
CA PRO A 41 -1.97 19.32 -18.11
C PRO A 41 -3.40 19.02 -17.64
N GLY A 42 -3.94 19.85 -16.75
CA GLY A 42 -5.30 19.70 -16.22
C GLY A 42 -5.44 18.74 -15.02
N PHE A 43 -4.42 17.96 -14.66
CA PHE A 43 -4.53 17.03 -13.53
C PHE A 43 -4.89 17.74 -12.22
N GLU A 44 -4.17 18.78 -11.85
CA GLU A 44 -4.43 19.53 -10.62
C GLU A 44 -5.83 20.21 -10.64
N ALA A 45 -6.27 20.69 -11.78
CA ALA A 45 -7.62 21.25 -11.93
C ALA A 45 -8.70 20.16 -11.70
N ASN A 46 -8.48 18.95 -12.20
CA ASN A 46 -9.37 17.81 -11.97
C ASN A 46 -9.38 17.40 -10.49
N VAL A 47 -8.21 17.38 -9.82
CA VAL A 47 -8.12 17.13 -8.37
C VAL A 47 -8.92 18.17 -7.58
N GLU A 48 -8.85 19.45 -7.93
CA GLU A 48 -9.61 20.53 -7.30
C GLU A 48 -11.13 20.37 -7.50
N VAL A 49 -11.57 19.88 -8.66
CA VAL A 49 -12.99 19.58 -8.91
C VAL A 49 -13.45 18.42 -8.01
N ALA A 50 -12.69 17.35 -7.93
CA ALA A 50 -12.99 16.23 -7.04
C ALA A 50 -13.02 16.65 -5.57
N LEU A 51 -12.05 17.45 -5.13
CA LEU A 51 -12.01 17.98 -3.76
C LEU A 51 -13.25 18.85 -3.44
N ARG A 52 -13.68 19.71 -4.36
CA ARG A 52 -14.90 20.50 -4.19
C ARG A 52 -16.15 19.63 -4.09
N HIS A 53 -16.24 18.57 -4.89
CA HIS A 53 -17.32 17.58 -4.80
C HIS A 53 -17.38 16.94 -3.41
N ILE A 54 -16.25 16.45 -2.91
CA ILE A 54 -16.15 15.85 -1.56
C ILE A 54 -16.58 16.84 -0.48
N LYS A 55 -16.09 18.09 -0.54
CA LYS A 55 -16.45 19.16 0.41
C LYS A 55 -17.94 19.48 0.36
N GLY A 56 -18.53 19.55 -0.83
CA GLY A 56 -19.97 19.77 -0.97
C GLY A 56 -20.82 18.65 -0.40
N ARG A 57 -20.35 17.40 -0.53
CA ARG A 57 -21.08 16.21 -0.08
C ARG A 57 -20.92 15.94 1.43
N ARG A 58 -19.76 16.23 2.01
CA ARG A 58 -19.37 15.87 3.38
C ARG A 58 -18.91 17.05 4.23
N GLY A 59 -19.17 18.29 3.82
CA GLY A 59 -18.59 19.48 4.44
C GLY A 59 -18.66 19.56 5.96
N GLY A 60 -19.77 19.12 6.58
CA GLY A 60 -19.92 19.11 8.03
C GLY A 60 -19.13 18.04 8.76
N ASP A 61 -18.88 16.91 8.10
CA ASP A 61 -18.26 15.73 8.67
C ASP A 61 -16.83 15.50 8.16
N LEU A 62 -16.41 16.24 7.14
CA LEU A 62 -15.13 16.05 6.51
C LEU A 62 -13.98 16.44 7.44
N VAL A 63 -13.10 15.49 7.72
CA VAL A 63 -11.89 15.66 8.54
C VAL A 63 -10.67 15.95 7.68
N GLY A 64 -10.57 15.27 6.53
CA GLY A 64 -9.44 15.45 5.64
C GLY A 64 -9.62 14.76 4.30
N VAL A 65 -8.79 15.15 3.32
CA VAL A 65 -8.71 14.50 2.02
C VAL A 65 -7.25 14.30 1.67
N ILE A 66 -6.91 13.08 1.29
CA ILE A 66 -5.56 12.67 0.94
C ILE A 66 -5.57 12.08 -0.46
N LEU A 67 -4.76 12.63 -1.36
CA LEU A 67 -4.47 12.05 -2.66
C LEU A 67 -3.46 10.93 -2.47
N ILE A 68 -3.73 9.76 -3.05
CA ILE A 68 -2.87 8.58 -2.97
C ILE A 68 -2.47 8.12 -4.39
N GLY A 69 -1.90 6.94 -4.49
CA GLY A 69 -1.59 6.31 -5.77
C GLY A 69 -0.52 7.05 -6.59
N SER A 70 -0.65 6.96 -7.90
CA SER A 70 0.29 7.58 -8.87
C SER A 70 0.28 9.10 -8.80
N GLY A 71 -0.87 9.70 -8.50
CA GLY A 71 -1.03 11.15 -8.36
C GLY A 71 -0.21 11.75 -7.22
N ALA A 72 -0.17 11.07 -6.08
CA ALA A 72 0.62 11.51 -4.93
C ALA A 72 2.13 11.33 -5.15
N ARG A 73 2.53 10.29 -5.90
CA ARG A 73 3.94 9.93 -6.15
C ARG A 73 4.55 10.64 -7.36
N LYS A 74 3.81 11.53 -8.01
CA LYS A 74 4.21 12.19 -9.26
C LYS A 74 4.62 11.20 -10.38
N ALA A 75 4.03 10.01 -10.36
CA ALA A 75 4.25 8.93 -11.33
C ALA A 75 3.03 8.79 -12.27
N LEU A 76 2.49 9.92 -12.71
CA LEU A 76 1.27 10.00 -13.50
C LEU A 76 1.52 9.60 -14.95
N THR A 77 0.60 8.78 -15.48
CA THR A 77 0.45 8.54 -16.90
C THR A 77 -0.77 9.27 -17.45
N HIS A 78 -0.93 9.26 -18.77
CA HIS A 78 -2.13 9.83 -19.40
C HIS A 78 -3.43 9.15 -18.93
N HIS A 79 -3.37 7.89 -18.59
CA HIS A 79 -4.52 7.08 -18.13
C HIS A 79 -4.62 6.93 -16.62
N SER A 80 -3.78 7.62 -15.84
CA SER A 80 -3.86 7.53 -14.37
C SER A 80 -5.14 8.15 -13.84
N ASP A 81 -5.82 7.43 -12.97
CA ASP A 81 -6.97 7.92 -12.22
C ASP A 81 -6.54 8.85 -11.08
N ILE A 82 -7.51 9.50 -10.45
CA ILE A 82 -7.33 10.34 -9.27
C ILE A 82 -7.82 9.53 -8.07
N ASP A 83 -6.88 8.95 -7.31
CA ASP A 83 -7.21 8.15 -6.13
C ASP A 83 -7.27 9.03 -4.89
N LEU A 84 -8.42 9.11 -4.23
CA LEU A 84 -8.67 9.97 -3.07
C LEU A 84 -9.18 9.15 -1.87
N ILE A 85 -8.63 9.44 -0.70
CA ILE A 85 -9.19 9.00 0.57
C ILE A 85 -9.74 10.22 1.29
N ALA A 86 -11.05 10.19 1.55
CA ALA A 86 -11.75 11.17 2.33
C ALA A 86 -11.99 10.63 3.75
N LEU A 87 -11.42 11.30 4.73
CA LEU A 87 -11.60 10.98 6.15
C LEU A 87 -12.77 11.79 6.69
N VAL A 88 -13.70 11.12 7.36
CA VAL A 88 -14.91 11.74 7.91
C VAL A 88 -15.08 11.41 9.39
N LYS A 89 -15.86 12.23 10.09
CA LYS A 89 -16.29 11.96 11.46
C LYS A 89 -17.29 10.79 11.47
N GLY A 90 -17.19 9.94 12.48
CA GLY A 90 -18.06 8.76 12.62
C GLY A 90 -17.69 7.62 11.69
N GLU A 91 -18.59 6.64 11.60
CA GLU A 91 -18.41 5.48 10.74
C GLU A 91 -18.72 5.85 9.28
N ALA A 92 -17.80 5.50 8.40
CA ALA A 92 -18.03 5.53 6.98
C ALA A 92 -17.13 4.49 6.32
N ASP A 93 -17.73 3.68 5.47
CA ASP A 93 -17.04 2.79 4.55
C ASP A 93 -17.85 2.81 3.25
N SER A 94 -17.53 3.76 2.39
CA SER A 94 -18.24 3.93 1.13
C SER A 94 -17.25 4.32 0.04
N HIS A 95 -17.62 3.97 -1.18
CA HIS A 95 -16.79 4.15 -2.37
C HIS A 95 -17.62 4.84 -3.45
N GLU A 96 -17.01 5.79 -4.12
CA GLU A 96 -17.62 6.56 -5.21
C GLU A 96 -16.64 6.72 -6.36
N ILE A 97 -17.10 6.52 -7.58
CA ILE A 97 -16.35 6.82 -8.80
C ILE A 97 -17.02 8.00 -9.48
N LEU A 98 -16.26 9.07 -9.67
CA LEU A 98 -16.72 10.31 -10.28
C LEU A 98 -15.90 10.59 -11.54
N ARG A 99 -16.57 10.95 -12.65
CA ARG A 99 -15.87 11.46 -13.83
C ARG A 99 -15.57 12.95 -13.66
N VAL A 100 -14.28 13.29 -13.73
CA VAL A 100 -13.80 14.65 -13.60
C VAL A 100 -12.95 15.01 -14.82
N GLY A 101 -13.51 15.83 -15.71
CA GLY A 101 -12.86 16.13 -16.98
C GLY A 101 -12.68 14.87 -17.82
N ASP A 102 -11.44 14.58 -18.16
CA ASP A 102 -11.04 13.41 -18.95
C ASP A 102 -10.65 12.19 -18.08
N ARG A 103 -10.72 12.30 -16.73
CA ARG A 103 -10.27 11.28 -15.78
C ARG A 103 -11.39 10.76 -14.91
N LEU A 104 -11.12 9.61 -14.27
CA LEU A 104 -11.93 9.09 -13.19
C LEU A 104 -11.30 9.50 -11.85
N ALA A 105 -12.13 9.86 -10.89
CA ALA A 105 -11.75 10.03 -9.50
C ALA A 105 -12.36 8.86 -8.70
N ASP A 106 -11.49 8.03 -8.13
CA ASP A 106 -11.83 6.97 -7.18
C ASP A 106 -11.78 7.56 -5.78
N ILE A 107 -12.92 7.71 -5.13
CA ILE A 107 -13.07 8.36 -3.83
C ILE A 107 -13.51 7.33 -2.80
N ARG A 108 -12.68 7.07 -1.81
CA ARG A 108 -12.99 6.18 -0.69
C ARG A 108 -13.18 6.98 0.56
N TYR A 109 -14.33 6.79 1.19
CA TYR A 109 -14.69 7.44 2.46
C TYR A 109 -14.42 6.48 3.61
N HIS A 110 -13.62 6.90 4.57
CA HIS A 110 -13.34 6.13 5.77
C HIS A 110 -13.59 6.97 7.02
N GLY A 111 -14.13 6.34 8.05
CA GLY A 111 -14.20 6.94 9.37
C GLY A 111 -12.79 7.17 9.92
N TYR A 112 -12.49 8.39 10.37
CA TYR A 112 -11.17 8.72 10.90
C TYR A 112 -10.76 7.78 12.06
N GLN A 113 -11.70 7.48 12.97
CA GLN A 113 -11.44 6.60 14.10
C GLN A 113 -11.13 5.17 13.66
N SER A 114 -11.87 4.64 12.69
CA SER A 114 -11.62 3.30 12.13
C SER A 114 -10.22 3.20 11.51
N VAL A 115 -9.78 4.25 10.79
CA VAL A 115 -8.42 4.30 10.22
C VAL A 115 -7.37 4.29 11.33
N GLU A 116 -7.60 5.03 12.41
CA GLU A 116 -6.68 5.09 13.55
C GLU A 116 -6.59 3.75 14.29
N GLU A 117 -7.72 3.07 14.47
CA GLU A 117 -7.78 1.73 15.05
C GLU A 117 -7.10 0.69 14.17
N ASP A 118 -7.30 0.74 12.86
CA ASP A 118 -6.66 -0.16 11.89
C ASP A 118 -5.13 -0.07 11.91
N LEU A 119 -4.55 1.07 12.33
CA LEU A 119 -3.09 1.20 12.48
C LEU A 119 -2.50 0.13 13.41
N ALA A 120 -3.25 -0.34 14.39
CA ALA A 120 -2.77 -1.36 15.34
C ALA A 120 -2.68 -2.75 14.70
N TYR A 121 -3.55 -3.06 13.72
CA TYR A 121 -3.76 -4.42 13.24
C TYR A 121 -3.42 -4.62 11.76
N SER A 122 -3.41 -3.56 10.97
CA SER A 122 -3.25 -3.62 9.52
C SER A 122 -2.22 -2.60 9.03
N LEU A 123 -1.46 -2.96 8.00
CA LEU A 123 -0.60 -2.04 7.27
C LEU A 123 -1.13 -1.70 5.87
N ARG A 124 -2.31 -2.19 5.50
CA ARG A 124 -2.86 -1.99 4.15
C ARG A 124 -3.17 -0.53 3.87
N LEU A 125 -4.08 0.05 4.64
CA LEU A 125 -4.45 1.46 4.49
C LEU A 125 -3.31 2.41 4.90
N PRO A 126 -2.56 2.16 6.00
CA PRO A 126 -1.36 2.92 6.30
C PRO A 126 -0.32 2.96 5.18
N SER A 127 -0.10 1.85 4.47
CA SER A 127 0.84 1.80 3.35
C SER A 127 0.43 2.75 2.22
N LEU A 128 -0.86 2.87 1.94
CA LEU A 128 -1.40 3.77 0.92
C LEU A 128 -1.26 5.24 1.35
N LEU A 129 -1.57 5.53 2.60
CA LEU A 129 -1.55 6.88 3.15
C LEU A 129 -0.13 7.43 3.37
N ARG A 130 0.85 6.56 3.62
CA ARG A 130 2.24 6.96 3.93
C ARG A 130 2.87 7.89 2.89
N LYS A 131 2.59 7.65 1.61
CA LYS A 131 3.08 8.46 0.48
C LYS A 131 1.99 9.37 -0.08
N GLY A 132 0.92 9.59 0.68
CA GLY A 132 -0.19 10.44 0.27
C GLY A 132 0.13 11.93 0.37
N ARG A 133 -0.51 12.73 -0.49
CA ARG A 133 -0.47 14.19 -0.45
C ARG A 133 -1.76 14.72 0.19
N ILE A 134 -1.64 15.41 1.30
CA ILE A 134 -2.79 16.02 1.99
C ILE A 134 -3.31 17.18 1.12
N LEU A 135 -4.59 17.11 0.73
CA LEU A 135 -5.29 18.14 -0.05
C LEU A 135 -6.17 19.03 0.83
N TYR A 136 -6.69 18.45 1.91
CA TYR A 136 -7.50 19.15 2.89
C TYR A 136 -7.24 18.54 4.27
N ASP A 137 -7.11 19.39 5.27
CA ASP A 137 -6.87 18.98 6.64
C ASP A 137 -7.65 19.90 7.59
N HIS A 138 -8.53 19.32 8.38
CA HIS A 138 -9.26 20.02 9.42
C HIS A 138 -8.51 19.87 10.73
N ASP A 139 -8.06 20.97 11.30
CA ASP A 139 -7.35 21.06 12.58
C ASP A 139 -6.05 20.23 12.66
N GLY A 140 -5.40 19.97 11.55
CA GLY A 140 -4.12 19.23 11.51
C GLY A 140 -4.26 17.73 11.81
N ILE A 141 -5.45 17.16 11.65
CA ILE A 141 -5.73 15.75 11.95
C ILE A 141 -5.01 14.83 10.96
N CYS A 142 -5.01 15.15 9.66
CA CYS A 142 -4.32 14.36 8.65
C CYS A 142 -2.81 14.36 8.86
N VAL A 143 -2.22 15.49 9.25
CA VAL A 143 -0.79 15.58 9.58
C VAL A 143 -0.46 14.65 10.74
N LYS A 144 -1.19 14.73 11.84
CA LYS A 144 -1.00 13.85 13.01
C LYS A 144 -1.17 12.37 12.68
N LEU A 145 -2.18 12.05 11.84
CA LEU A 145 -2.42 10.69 11.37
C LEU A 145 -1.23 10.19 10.55
N THR A 146 -0.71 11.02 9.64
CA THR A 146 0.44 10.67 8.81
C THR A 146 1.68 10.41 9.65
N GLU A 147 1.93 11.20 10.69
CA GLU A 147 3.03 10.95 11.65
C GLU A 147 2.89 9.60 12.36
N LYS A 148 1.68 9.26 12.84
CA LYS A 148 1.38 7.95 13.44
C LYS A 148 1.61 6.81 12.44
N ILE A 149 1.17 6.98 11.19
CA ILE A 149 1.37 6.03 10.10
C ILE A 149 2.86 5.79 9.86
N HIS A 150 3.66 6.85 9.74
CA HIS A 150 5.10 6.72 9.57
C HIS A 150 5.78 6.01 10.75
N HIS A 151 5.36 6.33 11.98
CA HIS A 151 5.87 5.67 13.17
C HIS A 151 5.53 4.17 13.15
N ARG A 152 4.27 3.85 12.91
CA ARG A 152 3.78 2.46 12.86
C ARG A 152 4.45 1.64 11.75
N PHE A 153 4.64 2.26 10.59
CA PHE A 153 5.30 1.61 9.46
C PHE A 153 6.76 1.23 9.77
N ARG A 154 7.49 2.11 10.47
CA ARG A 154 8.86 1.80 10.92
C ARG A 154 8.94 0.66 11.93
N GLN A 155 7.87 0.38 12.68
CA GLN A 155 7.81 -0.77 13.58
C GLN A 155 7.65 -2.11 12.85
N GLY A 156 7.35 -2.07 11.56
CA GLY A 156 7.10 -3.27 10.76
C GLY A 156 5.74 -3.93 11.03
N PRO A 157 5.45 -5.06 10.39
CA PRO A 157 4.22 -5.79 10.59
C PRO A 157 4.11 -6.34 12.02
N PRO A 158 2.89 -6.51 12.54
CA PRO A 158 2.70 -7.15 13.84
C PRO A 158 3.30 -8.56 13.83
N PRO A 159 3.78 -9.05 14.99
CA PRO A 159 4.31 -10.40 15.09
C PRO A 159 3.24 -11.41 14.67
N THR A 160 3.55 -12.22 13.69
CA THR A 160 2.69 -13.30 13.21
C THR A 160 3.11 -14.62 13.86
N SER A 161 2.14 -15.45 14.24
CA SER A 161 2.45 -16.79 14.73
C SER A 161 3.15 -17.64 13.64
N ILE A 162 3.93 -18.63 14.03
CA ILE A 162 4.63 -19.49 13.06
C ILE A 162 3.63 -20.22 12.14
N ASN A 163 2.48 -20.62 12.67
CA ASN A 163 1.42 -21.28 11.90
C ASN A 163 0.82 -20.32 10.85
N GLU A 164 0.62 -19.07 11.20
CA GLU A 164 0.13 -18.05 10.27
C GLU A 164 1.16 -17.74 9.18
N GLN A 165 2.44 -17.66 9.52
CA GLN A 165 3.52 -17.49 8.54
C GLN A 165 3.56 -18.67 7.55
N ILE A 166 3.44 -19.90 8.01
CA ILE A 166 3.38 -21.10 7.17
C ILE A 166 2.15 -21.04 6.25
N ARG A 167 0.98 -20.68 6.81
CA ARG A 167 -0.26 -20.54 6.02
C ARG A 167 -0.12 -19.51 4.92
N LEU A 168 0.34 -18.30 5.25
CA LEU A 168 0.54 -17.22 4.28
C LEU A 168 1.55 -17.60 3.20
N LYS A 169 2.65 -18.25 3.59
CA LYS A 169 3.66 -18.74 2.64
C LYS A 169 3.08 -19.79 1.68
N ALA A 170 2.31 -20.74 2.20
CA ALA A 170 1.64 -21.75 1.37
C ALA A 170 0.63 -21.11 0.40
N GLU A 171 -0.14 -20.11 0.85
CA GLU A 171 -1.07 -19.37 0.02
C GLU A 171 -0.35 -18.58 -1.10
N CYS A 172 0.75 -17.92 -0.80
CA CYS A 172 1.58 -17.26 -1.81
C CYS A 172 2.10 -18.24 -2.87
N TYR A 173 2.60 -19.40 -2.48
CA TYR A 173 3.04 -20.43 -3.44
C TYR A 173 1.88 -20.97 -4.27
N HIS A 174 0.72 -21.18 -3.66
CA HIS A 174 -0.46 -21.63 -4.38
C HIS A 174 -0.92 -20.61 -5.43
N LEU A 175 -0.99 -19.33 -5.06
CA LEU A 175 -1.35 -18.24 -5.99
C LEU A 175 -0.32 -18.09 -7.11
N LEU A 176 0.97 -18.19 -6.79
CA LEU A 176 2.04 -18.14 -7.79
C LEU A 176 1.91 -19.30 -8.78
N GLY A 177 1.71 -20.53 -8.30
CA GLY A 177 1.50 -21.70 -9.16
C GLY A 177 0.27 -21.54 -10.07
N LYS A 178 -0.86 -21.08 -9.53
CA LYS A 178 -2.04 -20.75 -10.34
C LYS A 178 -1.75 -19.68 -11.40
N SER A 179 -1.00 -18.64 -11.03
CA SER A 179 -0.62 -17.58 -11.97
C SER A 179 0.22 -18.10 -13.11
N GLN A 180 1.19 -18.98 -12.83
CA GLN A 180 2.01 -19.64 -13.84
C GLN A 180 1.16 -20.52 -14.77
N ASP A 181 0.28 -21.36 -14.21
CA ASP A 181 -0.63 -22.19 -14.99
C ASP A 181 -1.52 -21.37 -15.93
N LEU A 182 -2.01 -20.21 -15.48
CA LEU A 182 -2.85 -19.33 -16.30
C LEU A 182 -2.07 -18.71 -17.46
N VAL A 183 -0.84 -18.26 -17.21
CA VAL A 183 0.04 -17.73 -18.27
C VAL A 183 0.34 -18.80 -19.32
N GLU A 184 0.66 -20.02 -18.90
CA GLU A 184 0.98 -21.12 -19.79
C GLU A 184 -0.22 -21.60 -20.62
N LYS A 185 -1.41 -21.69 -20.01
CA LYS A 185 -2.61 -22.25 -20.64
C LYS A 185 -3.41 -21.25 -21.46
N LEU A 186 -3.53 -20.04 -20.99
CA LEU A 186 -4.49 -19.04 -21.49
C LEU A 186 -3.85 -17.82 -22.14
N GLY A 187 -2.54 -17.69 -22.00
CA GLY A 187 -1.79 -16.52 -22.45
C GLY A 187 -1.99 -15.29 -21.53
N THR A 188 -1.13 -14.29 -21.75
CA THR A 188 -1.00 -13.13 -20.86
C THR A 188 -2.27 -12.29 -20.73
N ALA A 189 -3.07 -12.17 -21.80
CA ALA A 189 -4.31 -11.38 -21.79
C ALA A 189 -5.37 -11.98 -20.86
N HIS A 190 -5.53 -13.30 -20.89
CA HIS A 190 -6.47 -14.00 -20.00
C HIS A 190 -6.05 -13.99 -18.55
N TYR A 191 -4.74 -14.07 -18.30
CA TYR A 191 -4.16 -13.94 -16.98
C TYR A 191 -4.51 -12.60 -16.34
N LEU A 192 -4.35 -11.49 -17.08
CA LEU A 192 -4.66 -10.15 -16.59
C LEU A 192 -6.15 -9.99 -16.25
N LEU A 193 -7.05 -10.57 -17.06
CA LEU A 193 -8.50 -10.54 -16.81
C LEU A 193 -8.94 -11.34 -15.57
N THR A 194 -8.12 -12.27 -15.09
CA THR A 194 -8.46 -13.14 -13.96
C THR A 194 -7.89 -12.60 -12.62
N LEU A 195 -7.01 -11.61 -12.67
CA LEU A 195 -6.42 -10.97 -11.49
C LEU A 195 -7.29 -9.83 -10.92
N PHE A 196 -8.29 -9.37 -11.63
CA PHE A 196 -9.23 -8.32 -11.28
C PHE A 196 -10.66 -8.84 -11.16
#